data_db1cd989302428e2b72ab2e4ee88587b
#
_entry.id   db1cd989302428e2b72ab2e4ee88587b
#
_cell.length_a   1.000
_cell.length_b   1.000
_cell.length_c   1.000
_cell.angle_alpha   90.00
_cell.angle_beta   90.00
_cell.angle_gamma   90.00
#
_symmetry.space_group_name_H-M   'P 1'
#
loop_
_entity.id
_entity.type
_entity.pdbx_description
1 polymer ?
#
loop_
_entity_poly.entity_id
_entity_poly.type
_entity_poly.pdbx_seq_one_letter_code
_entity_poly.pdbx_strand_id
1 'polypeptide(L)'
;MKIKIPLIIFIFFISILFFGLFIETKLIQSPLIGKKLPNYELVELNTGYKSDIRMLPRETFLLNIWASWCLECIREHNTLTIINEDKKLKIVGVNYKDKREDALGWLSIYGNPYIYNIYDYTGELGLDLGVYGVPETFLVDKNRVI
;
A
#
# COMPACT_ATOMS: atom_id res chain seq x y z
N MET A 1 7.93 -26.83 -47.90
CA MET A 1 7.69 -27.53 -46.61
C MET A 1 8.32 -26.83 -45.39
N LYS A 2 9.33 -25.97 -45.57
CA LYS A 2 10.07 -25.31 -44.42
C LYS A 2 9.33 -24.19 -43.71
N ILE A 3 8.32 -23.57 -44.32
CA ILE A 3 7.57 -22.41 -43.72
C ILE A 3 6.47 -22.87 -42.75
N LYS A 4 5.98 -24.09 -42.84
CA LYS A 4 4.85 -24.56 -41.98
C LYS A 4 5.23 -24.77 -40.52
N ILE A 5 6.48 -25.19 -40.27
CA ILE A 5 6.94 -25.47 -38.90
C ILE A 5 7.01 -24.20 -38.02
N PRO A 6 7.66 -23.09 -38.46
CA PRO A 6 7.69 -21.86 -37.67
C PRO A 6 6.29 -21.26 -37.47
N LEU A 7 5.39 -21.37 -38.45
CA LEU A 7 4.02 -20.92 -38.32
C LEU A 7 3.24 -21.72 -37.23
N ILE A 8 3.42 -23.04 -37.20
CA ILE A 8 2.80 -23.89 -36.20
C ILE A 8 3.30 -23.54 -34.79
N ILE A 9 4.62 -23.36 -34.65
CA ILE A 9 5.23 -22.94 -33.38
C ILE A 9 4.69 -21.58 -32.93
N PHE A 10 4.58 -20.62 -33.84
CA PHE A 10 4.02 -19.29 -33.54
C PHE A 10 2.57 -19.36 -33.06
N ILE A 11 1.72 -20.13 -33.78
CA ILE A 11 0.31 -20.32 -33.39
C ILE A 11 0.20 -20.98 -32.00
N PHE A 12 1.07 -21.97 -31.74
CA PHE A 12 1.12 -22.63 -30.43
C PHE A 12 1.45 -21.68 -29.29
N PHE A 13 2.47 -20.81 -29.46
CA PHE A 13 2.81 -19.78 -28.46
C PHE A 13 1.69 -18.76 -28.27
N ILE A 14 1.07 -18.29 -29.35
CA ILE A 14 -0.08 -17.38 -29.25
C ILE A 14 -1.23 -18.04 -28.48
N SER A 15 -1.50 -19.32 -28.73
CA SER A 15 -2.55 -20.05 -27.99
C SER A 15 -2.24 -20.14 -26.51
N ILE A 16 -1.00 -20.43 -26.12
CA ILE A 16 -0.60 -20.47 -24.70
C ILE A 16 -0.79 -19.09 -24.05
N LEU A 17 -0.36 -18.02 -24.71
CA LEU A 17 -0.55 -16.66 -24.17
C LEU A 17 -2.02 -16.31 -24.06
N PHE A 18 -2.82 -16.67 -25.06
CA PHE A 18 -4.27 -16.45 -25.02
C PHE A 18 -4.94 -17.19 -23.88
N PHE A 19 -4.64 -18.47 -23.67
CA PHE A 19 -5.16 -19.22 -22.52
C PHE A 19 -4.64 -18.67 -21.18
N GLY A 20 -3.39 -18.18 -21.13
CA GLY A 20 -2.82 -17.55 -19.94
C GLY A 20 -3.59 -16.32 -19.47
N LEU A 21 -4.22 -15.57 -20.39
CA LEU A 21 -5.05 -14.41 -20.05
C LEU A 21 -6.34 -14.77 -19.28
N PHE A 22 -6.81 -16.00 -19.38
CA PHE A 22 -8.01 -16.46 -18.66
C PHE A 22 -7.71 -17.14 -17.32
N ILE A 23 -6.42 -17.26 -16.96
CA ILE A 23 -6.03 -17.80 -15.66
C ILE A 23 -6.22 -16.67 -14.64
N GLU A 24 -7.21 -16.84 -13.77
CA GLU A 24 -7.40 -15.93 -12.63
C GLU A 24 -6.18 -16.05 -11.70
N THR A 25 -5.46 -14.94 -11.57
CA THR A 25 -4.40 -14.83 -10.56
C THR A 25 -5.05 -14.73 -9.19
N LYS A 26 -4.82 -15.71 -8.32
CA LYS A 26 -5.23 -15.59 -6.91
C LYS A 26 -4.59 -14.34 -6.31
N LEU A 27 -5.41 -13.45 -5.77
CA LEU A 27 -4.91 -12.34 -4.97
C LEU A 27 -4.06 -12.91 -3.83
N ILE A 28 -2.80 -12.53 -3.81
CA ILE A 28 -1.89 -12.92 -2.73
C ILE A 28 -2.31 -12.07 -1.52
N GLN A 29 -2.94 -12.72 -0.55
CA GLN A 29 -3.32 -12.05 0.69
C GLN A 29 -2.06 -11.75 1.51
N SER A 30 -2.05 -10.59 2.18
CA SER A 30 -0.97 -10.29 3.11
C SER A 30 -0.82 -11.41 4.15
N PRO A 31 0.42 -11.85 4.45
CA PRO A 31 0.68 -12.88 5.46
C PRO A 31 0.28 -12.43 6.88
N LEU A 32 -0.08 -11.17 7.06
CA LEU A 32 -0.49 -10.62 8.35
C LEU A 32 -1.99 -10.55 8.59
N ILE A 33 -2.83 -10.95 7.62
CA ILE A 33 -4.27 -11.05 7.86
C ILE A 33 -4.53 -11.98 9.05
N GLY A 34 -5.24 -11.46 10.06
CA GLY A 34 -5.50 -12.13 11.33
C GLY A 34 -4.35 -12.07 12.35
N LYS A 35 -3.25 -11.36 12.05
CA LYS A 35 -2.13 -11.17 12.98
C LYS A 35 -2.10 -9.74 13.51
N LYS A 36 -1.45 -9.57 14.66
CA LYS A 36 -1.24 -8.24 15.24
C LYS A 36 -0.20 -7.47 14.44
N LEU A 37 -0.42 -6.15 14.38
CA LEU A 37 0.61 -5.22 13.92
C LEU A 37 1.92 -5.45 14.68
N PRO A 38 3.05 -5.51 13.99
CA PRO A 38 4.35 -5.61 14.63
C PRO A 38 4.64 -4.36 15.47
N ASN A 39 5.41 -4.54 16.56
CA ASN A 39 5.85 -3.42 17.38
C ASN A 39 7.05 -2.75 16.70
N TYR A 40 6.88 -1.50 16.31
CA TYR A 40 7.92 -0.68 15.72
C TYR A 40 8.13 0.61 16.51
N GLU A 41 9.36 1.08 16.51
CA GLU A 41 9.66 2.46 16.78
C GLU A 41 9.26 3.27 15.53
N LEU A 42 8.21 4.04 15.64
CA LEU A 42 7.65 4.82 14.52
C LEU A 42 8.37 6.16 14.43
N VAL A 43 8.64 6.63 13.22
CA VAL A 43 9.08 8.00 12.97
C VAL A 43 7.91 8.73 12.35
N GLU A 44 7.55 9.88 12.90
CA GLU A 44 6.48 10.71 12.35
C GLU A 44 6.98 11.54 11.19
N LEU A 45 6.25 11.50 10.06
CA LEU A 45 6.66 12.15 8.81
C LEU A 45 6.76 13.68 8.96
N ASN A 46 5.80 14.33 9.64
CA ASN A 46 5.75 15.80 9.70
C ASN A 46 6.85 16.36 10.60
N THR A 47 7.11 15.74 11.74
CA THR A 47 8.07 16.24 12.73
C THR A 47 9.45 15.61 12.62
N GLY A 48 9.53 14.36 12.09
CA GLY A 48 10.74 13.55 12.11
C GLY A 48 11.08 12.96 13.47
N TYR A 49 10.23 13.18 14.49
CA TYR A 49 10.47 12.62 15.82
C TYR A 49 10.07 11.15 15.90
N LYS A 50 10.82 10.42 16.72
CA LYS A 50 10.48 9.07 17.09
C LYS A 50 9.20 9.04 17.92
N SER A 51 8.37 8.08 17.61
CA SER A 51 7.06 7.89 18.21
C SER A 51 6.85 6.41 18.52
N ASP A 52 5.76 6.12 19.18
CA ASP A 52 5.45 4.78 19.65
C ASP A 52 4.12 4.32 19.01
N ILE A 53 3.97 3.02 18.84
CA ILE A 53 2.73 2.41 18.37
C ILE A 53 1.48 2.83 19.19
N ARG A 54 1.67 3.31 20.42
CA ARG A 54 0.61 3.86 21.26
C ARG A 54 -0.04 5.13 20.72
N MET A 55 0.63 5.82 19.78
CA MET A 55 0.09 7.00 19.10
C MET A 55 -0.97 6.63 18.06
N LEU A 56 -1.00 5.37 17.61
CA LEU A 56 -2.02 4.88 16.69
C LEU A 56 -3.39 4.82 17.38
N PRO A 57 -4.49 4.95 16.61
CA PRO A 57 -5.84 4.88 17.16
C PRO A 57 -6.09 3.60 17.97
N ARG A 58 -6.88 3.71 19.03
CA ARG A 58 -7.33 2.57 19.85
C ARG A 58 -8.65 1.97 19.35
N GLU A 59 -9.20 2.53 18.32
CA GLU A 59 -10.38 2.06 17.60
C GLU A 59 -9.99 1.47 16.26
N THR A 60 -10.93 0.90 15.51
CA THR A 60 -10.69 0.41 14.16
C THR A 60 -10.30 1.58 13.24
N PHE A 61 -9.24 1.40 12.44
CA PHE A 61 -8.72 2.42 11.54
C PHE A 61 -8.18 1.79 10.25
N LEU A 62 -8.00 2.62 9.22
CA LEU A 62 -7.31 2.25 8.00
C LEU A 62 -5.83 2.56 8.12
N LEU A 63 -4.99 1.61 7.72
CA LEU A 63 -3.55 1.79 7.56
C LEU A 63 -3.23 1.76 6.07
N ASN A 64 -2.93 2.93 5.50
CA ASN A 64 -2.66 3.08 4.08
C ASN A 64 -1.16 3.25 3.83
N ILE A 65 -0.61 2.41 2.98
CA ILE A 65 0.79 2.44 2.57
C ILE A 65 0.87 3.22 1.25
N TRP A 66 1.64 4.30 1.25
CA TRP A 66 1.70 5.23 0.13
C TRP A 66 3.09 5.80 -0.10
N ALA A 67 3.31 6.44 -1.24
CA ALA A 67 4.54 7.17 -1.53
C ALA A 67 4.30 8.32 -2.52
N SER A 68 5.13 9.35 -2.49
CA SER A 68 5.04 10.49 -3.42
C SER A 68 5.32 10.09 -4.87
N TRP A 69 6.19 9.11 -5.09
CA TRP A 69 6.53 8.57 -6.41
C TRP A 69 5.48 7.61 -6.99
N CYS A 70 4.41 7.30 -6.25
CA CYS A 70 3.39 6.34 -6.62
C CYS A 70 2.23 7.01 -7.38
N LEU A 71 2.11 6.74 -8.67
CA LEU A 71 1.05 7.33 -9.50
C LEU A 71 -0.36 6.84 -9.11
N GLU A 72 -0.52 5.56 -8.79
CA GLU A 72 -1.80 4.98 -8.39
C GLU A 72 -2.27 5.49 -7.01
N CYS A 73 -1.33 5.93 -6.16
CA CYS A 73 -1.65 6.54 -4.88
C CYS A 73 -2.45 7.84 -5.04
N ILE A 74 -2.26 8.58 -6.14
CA ILE A 74 -3.04 9.80 -6.45
C ILE A 74 -4.52 9.43 -6.67
N ARG A 75 -4.79 8.31 -7.32
CA ARG A 75 -6.17 7.87 -7.60
C ARG A 75 -6.87 7.41 -6.31
N GLU A 76 -6.20 6.64 -5.47
CA GLU A 76 -6.74 6.18 -4.20
C GLU A 76 -6.96 7.35 -3.23
N HIS A 77 -6.10 8.36 -3.27
CA HIS A 77 -6.09 9.50 -2.36
C HIS A 77 -7.43 10.24 -2.29
N ASN A 78 -8.11 10.40 -3.41
CA ASN A 78 -9.45 11.00 -3.46
C ASN A 78 -10.45 10.21 -2.61
N THR A 79 -10.40 8.88 -2.68
CA THR A 79 -11.26 8.00 -1.87
C THR A 79 -10.94 8.12 -0.39
N LEU A 80 -9.65 8.16 -0.03
CA LEU A 80 -9.22 8.35 1.36
C LEU A 80 -9.66 9.71 1.90
N THR A 81 -9.60 10.76 1.10
CA THR A 81 -10.07 12.10 1.47
C THR A 81 -11.57 12.08 1.80
N ILE A 82 -12.40 11.44 0.96
CA ILE A 82 -13.84 11.29 1.18
C ILE A 82 -14.11 10.52 2.49
N ILE A 83 -13.38 9.42 2.73
CA ILE A 83 -13.52 8.62 3.96
C ILE A 83 -13.15 9.45 5.19
N ASN A 84 -12.09 10.26 5.11
CA ASN A 84 -11.68 11.14 6.20
C ASN A 84 -12.71 12.23 6.49
N GLU A 85 -13.32 12.81 5.47
CA GLU A 85 -14.39 13.83 5.60
C GLU A 85 -15.63 13.25 6.29
N ASP A 86 -16.01 12.01 6.00
CA ASP A 86 -17.13 11.31 6.63
C ASP A 86 -16.87 10.97 8.12
N LYS A 87 -15.63 11.09 8.59
CA LYS A 87 -15.18 10.88 9.99
C LYS A 87 -15.56 9.53 10.61
N LYS A 88 -15.97 8.57 9.80
CA LYS A 88 -16.35 7.23 10.27
C LYS A 88 -15.15 6.35 10.61
N LEU A 89 -14.06 6.54 9.86
CA LEU A 89 -12.82 5.79 10.08
C LEU A 89 -11.64 6.75 10.09
N LYS A 90 -10.76 6.59 11.05
CA LYS A 90 -9.45 7.26 11.06
C LYS A 90 -8.52 6.59 10.07
N ILE A 91 -7.66 7.38 9.46
CA ILE A 91 -6.69 6.89 8.49
C ILE A 91 -5.30 7.22 8.99
N VAL A 92 -4.44 6.21 9.06
CA VAL A 92 -3.00 6.34 9.34
C VAL A 92 -2.25 6.09 8.05
N GLY A 93 -1.37 7.01 7.65
CA GLY A 93 -0.50 6.84 6.50
C GLY A 93 0.81 6.17 6.91
N VAL A 94 1.36 5.33 6.03
CA VAL A 94 2.74 4.84 6.07
C VAL A 94 3.41 5.28 4.77
N ASN A 95 4.26 6.28 4.87
CA ASN A 95 5.03 6.76 3.73
C ASN A 95 6.24 5.85 3.52
N TYR A 96 6.20 5.09 2.42
CA TYR A 96 7.07 3.94 2.16
C TYR A 96 8.19 4.27 1.18
N LYS A 97 9.45 4.07 1.61
CA LYS A 97 10.65 4.23 0.77
C LYS A 97 10.66 5.53 -0.03
N ASP A 98 10.43 6.62 0.64
CA ASP A 98 10.26 7.94 0.04
C ASP A 98 11.27 8.94 0.62
N LYS A 99 11.44 10.06 -0.06
CA LYS A 99 12.13 11.22 0.50
C LYS A 99 11.14 12.06 1.29
N ARG A 100 11.53 12.45 2.50
CA ARG A 100 10.65 13.21 3.39
C ARG A 100 10.14 14.50 2.77
N GLU A 101 10.99 15.22 2.08
CA GLU A 101 10.66 16.48 1.41
C GLU A 101 9.64 16.27 0.29
N ASP A 102 9.81 15.21 -0.51
CA ASP A 102 8.91 14.86 -1.62
C ASP A 102 7.53 14.44 -1.06
N ALA A 103 7.51 13.63 0.00
CA ALA A 103 6.29 13.20 0.68
C ALA A 103 5.51 14.40 1.28
N LEU A 104 6.19 15.32 1.96
CA LEU A 104 5.56 16.51 2.52
C LEU A 104 5.05 17.46 1.42
N GLY A 105 5.83 17.64 0.35
CA GLY A 105 5.41 18.39 -0.83
C GLY A 105 4.16 17.79 -1.48
N TRP A 106 4.12 16.48 -1.61
CA TRP A 106 2.98 15.75 -2.16
C TRP A 106 1.70 15.97 -1.31
N LEU A 107 1.80 15.82 0.01
CA LEU A 107 0.67 16.09 0.92
C LEU A 107 0.22 17.56 0.89
N SER A 108 1.13 18.48 0.66
CA SER A 108 0.79 19.92 0.51
C SER A 108 -0.02 20.18 -0.76
N ILE A 109 0.22 19.43 -1.83
CA ILE A 109 -0.46 19.59 -3.13
C ILE A 109 -1.82 18.90 -3.12
N TYR A 110 -1.88 17.63 -2.65
CA TYR A 110 -3.07 16.80 -2.77
C TYR A 110 -3.94 16.77 -1.49
N GLY A 111 -3.48 17.41 -0.41
CA GLY A 111 -4.13 17.36 0.90
C GLY A 111 -3.62 16.21 1.77
N ASN A 112 -4.00 16.23 3.05
CA ASN A 112 -3.57 15.21 4.04
C ASN A 112 -4.79 14.57 4.71
N PRO A 113 -5.22 13.38 4.28
CA PRO A 113 -6.35 12.66 4.88
C PRO A 113 -5.96 11.88 6.14
N TYR A 114 -4.67 11.83 6.48
CA TYR A 114 -4.14 11.02 7.57
C TYR A 114 -4.13 11.81 8.89
N ILE A 115 -4.60 11.17 9.96
CA ILE A 115 -4.48 11.72 11.32
C ILE A 115 -3.05 11.60 11.87
N TYR A 116 -2.28 10.67 11.30
CA TYR A 116 -0.89 10.39 11.62
C TYR A 116 -0.19 9.80 10.41
N ASN A 117 1.02 10.24 10.13
CA ASN A 117 1.86 9.68 9.06
C ASN A 117 3.13 9.07 9.64
N ILE A 118 3.32 7.78 9.41
CA ILE A 118 4.55 7.05 9.71
C ILE A 118 5.51 7.22 8.55
N TYR A 119 6.76 7.55 8.84
CA TYR A 119 7.84 7.66 7.86
C TYR A 119 8.70 6.39 7.85
N ASP A 120 8.44 5.51 6.91
CA ASP A 120 9.14 4.23 6.70
C ASP A 120 10.14 4.35 5.54
N TYR A 121 11.20 5.15 5.74
CA TYR A 121 12.17 5.44 4.68
C TYR A 121 12.99 4.21 4.26
N THR A 122 13.24 3.27 5.17
CA THR A 122 13.93 2.01 4.89
C THR A 122 13.00 0.98 4.23
N GLY A 123 11.70 1.08 4.50
CA GLY A 123 10.67 0.14 4.06
C GLY A 123 10.61 -1.12 4.90
N GLU A 124 11.21 -1.12 6.10
CA GLU A 124 11.19 -2.28 7.00
C GLU A 124 9.78 -2.57 7.50
N LEU A 125 9.03 -1.53 7.89
CA LEU A 125 7.64 -1.70 8.31
C LEU A 125 6.78 -2.25 7.16
N GLY A 126 6.90 -1.69 5.96
CA GLY A 126 6.18 -2.19 4.79
C GLY A 126 6.53 -3.64 4.46
N LEU A 127 7.81 -4.02 4.58
CA LEU A 127 8.25 -5.39 4.37
C LEU A 127 7.61 -6.36 5.39
N ASP A 128 7.61 -6.01 6.67
CA ASP A 128 7.02 -6.83 7.72
C ASP A 128 5.49 -6.88 7.65
N LEU A 129 4.85 -5.86 7.08
CA LEU A 129 3.44 -5.87 6.71
C LEU A 129 3.16 -6.71 5.45
N GLY A 130 4.18 -7.27 4.81
CA GLY A 130 4.06 -8.06 3.59
C GLY A 130 3.57 -7.25 2.39
N VAL A 131 3.90 -5.96 2.35
CA VAL A 131 3.56 -5.05 1.25
C VAL A 131 4.32 -5.43 -0.01
N TYR A 132 3.60 -5.68 -1.09
CA TYR A 132 4.19 -5.99 -2.41
C TYR A 132 4.45 -4.73 -3.23
N GLY A 133 3.68 -3.70 -2.99
CA GLY A 133 3.76 -2.43 -3.69
C GLY A 133 2.81 -1.41 -3.09
N VAL A 134 2.83 -0.20 -3.62
CA VAL A 134 1.94 0.88 -3.18
C VAL A 134 1.02 1.30 -4.33
N PRO A 135 -0.23 1.68 -4.04
CA PRO A 135 -0.85 1.76 -2.70
C PRO A 135 -1.33 0.40 -2.18
N GLU A 136 -1.37 0.24 -0.87
CA GLU A 136 -2.00 -0.89 -0.20
C GLU A 136 -2.68 -0.41 1.09
N THR A 137 -3.90 -0.89 1.37
CA THR A 137 -4.69 -0.43 2.51
C THR A 137 -5.16 -1.60 3.35
N PHE A 138 -4.85 -1.56 4.64
CA PHE A 138 -5.24 -2.56 5.64
C PHE A 138 -6.30 -1.98 6.57
N LEU A 139 -7.26 -2.82 6.95
CA LEU A 139 -8.16 -2.53 8.06
C LEU A 139 -7.55 -3.10 9.35
N VAL A 140 -7.33 -2.24 10.32
CA VAL A 140 -6.75 -2.62 11.62
C VAL A 140 -7.81 -2.46 12.69
N ASP A 141 -8.07 -3.53 13.43
CA ASP A 141 -9.07 -3.53 14.52
C ASP A 141 -8.54 -2.87 15.80
N LYS A 142 -9.44 -2.71 16.80
CA LYS A 142 -9.11 -2.16 18.13
C LYS A 142 -8.06 -2.96 18.92
N ASN A 143 -7.85 -4.24 18.57
CA ASN A 143 -6.84 -5.13 19.17
C ASN A 143 -5.53 -5.09 18.38
N ARG A 144 -5.43 -4.23 17.36
CA ARG A 144 -4.32 -4.11 16.42
C ARG A 144 -4.10 -5.34 15.56
N VAL A 145 -5.18 -6.02 15.20
CA VAL A 145 -5.19 -7.14 14.26
C VAL A 145 -5.58 -6.62 12.88
N ILE A 146 -4.83 -7.06 11.84
CA ILE A 146 -5.06 -6.76 10.43
C ILE A 146 -6.14 -7.68 9.87
#